data_b0ef6388c7407bb1f33e5fac772744ed
#
_entry.id   b0ef6388c7407bb1f33e5fac772744ed
#
_cell.length_a   1.000
_cell.length_b   1.000
_cell.length_c   1.000
_cell.angle_alpha   90.00
_cell.angle_beta   90.00
_cell.angle_gamma   90.00
#
_symmetry.space_group_name_H-M   'P 1'
#
loop_
_entity.id
_entity.type
_entity.pdbx_description
1 polymer ?
#
loop_
_entity_poly.entity_id
_entity_poly.type
_entity_poly.pdbx_seq_one_letter_code
_entity_poly.pdbx_strand_id
1 'polypeptide(L)'
;SKRLLEELLPAYLVPDNTTDPAALFANNPRKLYLEVGFGGGEHLAMVAKNHPENAYIGAEPFLNGVSSFLKYCKNENLKNVRIWPDDIRLQLLYWPNECLDGIFIMFPDPWPKFKHKKRRLIQTDFINNIYKILKTKGTITIGTDHRILKSWILEKFQELAHIHHF
;
A
#
# COMPACT_ATOMS: atom_id res chain seq x y z
N SER A 1 -1.90 0.60 -20.80
CA SER A 1 -1.18 0.19 -22.01
C SER A 1 0.33 0.30 -21.80
N LYS A 2 1.09 -0.44 -22.60
CA LYS A 2 2.56 -0.42 -22.54
C LYS A 2 3.11 1.00 -22.73
N ARG A 3 2.55 1.75 -23.67
CA ARG A 3 2.93 3.14 -23.94
C ARG A 3 2.75 4.02 -22.71
N LEU A 4 1.65 3.89 -21.99
CA LEU A 4 1.36 4.68 -20.81
C LEU A 4 2.39 4.41 -19.69
N LEU A 5 2.75 3.14 -19.49
CA LEU A 5 3.78 2.73 -18.55
C LEU A 5 5.13 3.36 -18.88
N GLU A 6 5.54 3.28 -20.14
CA GLU A 6 6.84 3.83 -20.60
C GLU A 6 6.92 5.35 -20.45
N GLU A 7 5.83 6.06 -20.75
CA GLU A 7 5.79 7.54 -20.74
C GLU A 7 5.58 8.13 -19.34
N LEU A 8 4.73 7.55 -18.52
CA LEU A 8 4.30 8.18 -17.26
C LEU A 8 4.93 7.57 -16.01
N LEU A 9 5.16 6.26 -15.98
CA LEU A 9 5.63 5.60 -14.76
C LEU A 9 6.93 6.21 -14.20
N PRO A 10 7.93 6.58 -15.02
CA PRO A 10 9.17 7.14 -14.47
C PRO A 10 8.99 8.34 -13.55
N ALA A 11 7.98 9.19 -13.81
CA ALA A 11 7.69 10.36 -12.98
C ALA A 11 7.08 10.01 -11.62
N TYR A 12 6.50 8.83 -11.49
CA TYR A 12 5.80 8.38 -10.27
C TYR A 12 6.52 7.27 -9.53
N LEU A 13 7.59 6.73 -10.08
CA LEU A 13 8.24 5.51 -9.60
C LEU A 13 8.89 5.70 -8.23
N VAL A 14 8.62 4.76 -7.32
CA VAL A 14 9.41 4.57 -6.10
C VAL A 14 10.68 3.81 -6.49
N PRO A 15 11.88 4.38 -6.28
CA PRO A 15 13.13 3.68 -6.61
C PRO A 15 13.35 2.42 -5.77
N ASP A 16 14.09 1.47 -6.32
CA ASP A 16 14.56 0.30 -5.58
C ASP A 16 15.32 0.73 -4.33
N ASN A 17 15.15 -0.02 -3.24
CA ASN A 17 15.87 0.21 -1.99
C ASN A 17 15.68 1.63 -1.42
N THR A 18 14.50 2.20 -1.57
CA THR A 18 14.15 3.50 -0.99
C THR A 18 14.29 3.46 0.53
N THR A 19 15.09 4.35 1.11
CA THR A 19 15.32 4.43 2.55
C THR A 19 14.56 5.57 3.23
N ASP A 20 14.07 6.52 2.46
CA ASP A 20 13.27 7.65 2.96
C ASP A 20 12.08 7.91 2.04
N PRO A 21 10.95 7.22 2.26
CA PRO A 21 9.80 7.37 1.39
C PRO A 21 9.18 8.78 1.40
N ALA A 22 9.30 9.52 2.50
CA ALA A 22 8.81 10.90 2.57
C ALA A 22 9.56 11.84 1.64
N ALA A 23 10.85 11.59 1.40
CA ALA A 23 11.69 12.40 0.54
C ALA A 23 11.33 12.30 -0.95
N LEU A 24 10.48 11.35 -1.34
CA LEU A 24 9.98 11.23 -2.71
C LEU A 24 9.03 12.37 -3.10
N PHE A 25 8.58 13.16 -2.13
CA PHE A 25 7.60 14.24 -2.33
C PHE A 25 8.26 15.60 -2.08
N ALA A 26 8.11 16.52 -3.05
CA ALA A 26 8.78 17.83 -3.01
C ALA A 26 8.26 18.75 -1.90
N ASN A 27 6.99 18.63 -1.54
CA ASN A 27 6.35 19.44 -0.51
C ASN A 27 6.18 18.57 0.73
N ASN A 28 6.83 18.91 1.84
CA ASN A 28 6.68 18.16 3.09
C ASN A 28 5.23 17.77 3.32
N PRO A 29 4.85 16.50 3.05
CA PRO A 29 3.46 16.10 3.20
C PRO A 29 3.04 16.16 4.66
N ARG A 30 1.80 16.53 4.90
CA ARG A 30 1.24 16.54 6.26
C ARG A 30 1.18 15.13 6.83
N LYS A 31 0.78 14.17 6.00
CA LYS A 31 0.72 12.75 6.34
C LYS A 31 1.15 11.90 5.15
N LEU A 32 1.73 10.75 5.44
CA LEU A 32 2.18 9.78 4.43
C LEU A 32 1.47 8.45 4.62
N TYR A 33 0.84 7.97 3.56
CA TYR A 33 0.08 6.72 3.55
C TYR A 33 0.63 5.74 2.52
N LEU A 34 0.44 4.46 2.79
CA LEU A 34 0.71 3.36 1.86
C LEU A 34 -0.59 2.62 1.57
N GLU A 35 -0.89 2.39 0.30
CA GLU A 35 -1.92 1.42 -0.10
C GLU A 35 -1.25 0.19 -0.71
N VAL A 36 -1.49 -0.98 -0.12
CA VAL A 36 -0.93 -2.25 -0.56
C VAL A 36 -1.94 -2.95 -1.46
N GLY A 37 -1.54 -3.22 -2.71
CA GLY A 37 -2.40 -3.88 -3.68
C GLY A 37 -3.53 -2.98 -4.17
N PHE A 38 -3.19 -1.84 -4.78
CA PHE A 38 -4.22 -0.87 -5.16
C PHE A 38 -5.09 -1.28 -6.36
N GLY A 39 -4.78 -2.39 -7.03
CA GLY A 39 -5.58 -2.86 -8.17
C GLY A 39 -5.60 -1.85 -9.30
N GLY A 40 -6.80 -1.41 -9.69
CA GLY A 40 -6.97 -0.37 -10.71
C GLY A 40 -6.70 1.06 -10.23
N GLY A 41 -6.56 1.25 -8.92
CA GLY A 41 -6.20 2.54 -8.33
C GLY A 41 -7.36 3.46 -8.00
N GLU A 42 -8.60 2.99 -8.04
CA GLU A 42 -9.79 3.82 -7.80
C GLU A 42 -9.76 4.45 -6.39
N HIS A 43 -9.51 3.64 -5.37
CA HIS A 43 -9.45 4.14 -4.00
C HIS A 43 -8.26 5.09 -3.80
N LEU A 44 -7.09 4.72 -4.29
CA LEU A 44 -5.88 5.52 -4.19
C LEU A 44 -6.04 6.88 -4.87
N ALA A 45 -6.62 6.89 -6.07
CA ALA A 45 -6.90 8.13 -6.81
C ALA A 45 -7.86 9.04 -6.04
N MET A 46 -8.91 8.46 -5.46
CA MET A 46 -9.91 9.21 -4.69
C MET A 46 -9.29 9.86 -3.46
N VAL A 47 -8.53 9.14 -2.65
CA VAL A 47 -7.94 9.71 -1.43
C VAL A 47 -6.87 10.75 -1.75
N ALA A 48 -6.06 10.52 -2.78
CA ALA A 48 -5.04 11.46 -3.19
C ALA A 48 -5.64 12.77 -3.71
N LYS A 49 -6.70 12.68 -4.51
CA LYS A 49 -7.41 13.86 -5.04
C LYS A 49 -8.07 14.67 -3.93
N ASN A 50 -8.70 14.00 -2.97
CA ASN A 50 -9.44 14.66 -1.90
C ASN A 50 -8.55 15.22 -0.79
N HIS A 51 -7.30 14.76 -0.71
CA HIS A 51 -6.34 15.16 0.32
C HIS A 51 -4.99 15.53 -0.28
N PRO A 52 -4.92 16.65 -1.04
CA PRO A 52 -3.68 17.04 -1.70
C PRO A 52 -2.55 17.41 -0.73
N GLU A 53 -2.87 17.70 0.54
CA GLU A 53 -1.90 17.98 1.61
C GLU A 53 -1.15 16.73 2.08
N ASN A 54 -1.69 15.55 1.79
CA ASN A 54 -1.10 14.26 2.15
C ASN A 54 -0.35 13.66 0.95
N ALA A 55 0.52 12.70 1.23
CA ALA A 55 1.22 11.93 0.22
C ALA A 55 0.84 10.45 0.32
N TYR A 56 0.80 9.79 -0.83
CA TYR A 56 0.35 8.42 -0.96
C TYR A 56 1.34 7.62 -1.79
N ILE A 57 1.78 6.48 -1.27
CA ILE A 57 2.54 5.49 -2.02
C ILE A 57 1.61 4.30 -2.25
N GLY A 58 1.48 3.88 -3.50
CA GLY A 58 0.73 2.69 -3.87
C GLY A 58 1.65 1.59 -4.37
N ALA A 59 1.42 0.36 -3.93
CA ALA A 59 2.11 -0.82 -4.41
C ALA A 59 1.15 -1.74 -5.14
N GLU A 60 1.52 -2.16 -6.35
CA GLU A 60 0.73 -3.08 -7.16
C GLU A 60 1.65 -3.88 -8.10
N PRO A 61 1.70 -5.22 -7.97
CA PRO A 61 2.56 -6.04 -8.83
C PRO A 61 2.02 -6.24 -10.26
N PHE A 62 0.71 -6.10 -10.48
CA PHE A 62 0.13 -6.31 -11.79
C PHE A 62 0.16 -5.03 -12.63
N LEU A 63 0.87 -5.07 -13.75
CA LEU A 63 1.08 -3.91 -14.61
C LEU A 63 -0.22 -3.36 -15.21
N ASN A 64 -1.24 -4.17 -15.38
CA ASN A 64 -2.57 -3.69 -15.82
C ASN A 64 -3.18 -2.73 -14.81
N GLY A 65 -3.06 -3.02 -13.51
CA GLY A 65 -3.49 -2.13 -12.44
C GLY A 65 -2.69 -0.84 -12.40
N VAL A 66 -1.36 -0.95 -12.52
CA VAL A 66 -0.48 0.22 -12.58
C VAL A 66 -0.85 1.12 -13.75
N SER A 67 -1.06 0.54 -14.93
CA SER A 67 -1.49 1.28 -16.13
C SER A 67 -2.83 1.99 -15.93
N SER A 68 -3.79 1.32 -15.31
CA SER A 68 -5.09 1.90 -14.97
C SER A 68 -4.93 3.10 -14.02
N PHE A 69 -4.12 2.96 -12.97
CA PHE A 69 -3.88 4.05 -12.03
C PHE A 69 -3.16 5.24 -12.67
N LEU A 70 -2.22 4.99 -13.59
CA LEU A 70 -1.53 6.07 -14.32
C LEU A 70 -2.50 6.91 -15.15
N LYS A 71 -3.60 6.33 -15.65
CA LYS A 71 -4.65 7.11 -16.31
C LYS A 71 -5.32 8.07 -15.35
N TYR A 72 -5.60 7.65 -14.13
CA TYR A 72 -6.12 8.54 -13.08
C TYR A 72 -5.12 9.65 -12.76
N CYS A 73 -3.85 9.32 -12.61
CA CYS A 73 -2.80 10.30 -12.33
C CYS A 73 -2.76 11.38 -13.38
N LYS A 74 -2.85 11.01 -14.66
CA LYS A 74 -2.86 11.93 -15.80
C LYS A 74 -4.14 12.76 -15.82
N ASN A 75 -5.30 12.11 -15.77
CA ASN A 75 -6.61 12.78 -15.92
C ASN A 75 -6.91 13.71 -14.76
N GLU A 76 -6.52 13.35 -13.54
CA GLU A 76 -6.75 14.13 -12.34
C GLU A 76 -5.54 14.99 -11.93
N ASN A 77 -4.47 14.96 -12.72
CA ASN A 77 -3.23 15.69 -12.45
C ASN A 77 -2.71 15.46 -11.02
N LEU A 78 -2.67 14.21 -10.60
CA LEU A 78 -2.22 13.85 -9.25
C LEU A 78 -0.71 14.02 -9.14
N LYS A 79 -0.26 14.75 -8.12
CA LYS A 79 1.18 15.01 -7.84
C LYS A 79 1.64 14.42 -6.51
N ASN A 80 0.69 14.06 -5.65
CA ASN A 80 0.94 13.56 -4.31
C ASN A 80 0.90 12.03 -4.22
N VAL A 81 1.25 11.36 -5.30
CA VAL A 81 1.31 9.89 -5.37
C VAL A 81 2.64 9.41 -5.91
N ARG A 82 3.08 8.24 -5.47
CA ARG A 82 4.19 7.49 -6.04
C ARG A 82 3.80 6.02 -6.12
N ILE A 83 4.42 5.29 -7.05
CA ILE A 83 4.03 3.92 -7.39
C ILE A 83 5.23 2.98 -7.23
N TRP A 84 5.04 1.91 -6.48
CA TRP A 84 5.92 0.75 -6.47
C TRP A 84 5.24 -0.36 -7.29
N PRO A 85 5.71 -0.62 -8.52
CA PRO A 85 5.05 -1.56 -9.43
C PRO A 85 5.49 -3.00 -9.20
N ASP A 86 5.50 -3.43 -7.96
CA ASP A 86 5.92 -4.76 -7.54
C ASP A 86 5.37 -5.08 -6.15
N ASP A 87 5.81 -6.18 -5.58
CA ASP A 87 5.47 -6.62 -4.23
C ASP A 87 6.08 -5.64 -3.21
N ILE A 88 5.25 -5.09 -2.35
CA ILE A 88 5.69 -4.12 -1.33
C ILE A 88 6.69 -4.73 -0.35
N ARG A 89 6.64 -6.04 -0.14
CA ARG A 89 7.57 -6.73 0.77
C ARG A 89 9.04 -6.54 0.36
N LEU A 90 9.31 -6.23 -0.91
CA LEU A 90 10.65 -5.92 -1.40
C LEU A 90 11.16 -4.55 -0.91
N GLN A 91 10.27 -3.66 -0.51
CA GLN A 91 10.60 -2.31 -0.03
C GLN A 91 10.60 -2.17 1.49
N LEU A 92 9.71 -2.88 2.18
CA LEU A 92 9.43 -2.65 3.60
C LEU A 92 10.66 -2.71 4.50
N LEU A 93 11.61 -3.57 4.21
CA LEU A 93 12.82 -3.76 5.01
C LEU A 93 13.79 -2.57 4.96
N TYR A 94 13.67 -1.71 3.94
CA TYR A 94 14.50 -0.53 3.77
C TYR A 94 13.89 0.73 4.38
N TRP A 95 12.59 0.73 4.65
CA TRP A 95 11.88 1.89 5.17
C TRP A 95 12.16 2.06 6.68
N PRO A 96 12.30 3.32 7.14
CA PRO A 96 12.56 3.55 8.55
C PRO A 96 11.35 3.23 9.43
N ASN A 97 11.61 2.98 10.70
CA ASN A 97 10.54 2.81 11.67
C ASN A 97 9.67 4.07 11.74
N GLU A 98 8.39 3.89 11.99
CA GLU A 98 7.45 4.99 12.26
C GLU A 98 7.44 6.08 11.18
N CYS A 99 7.53 5.67 9.89
CA CYS A 99 7.52 6.61 8.78
C CYS A 99 6.12 6.85 8.17
N LEU A 100 5.14 5.99 8.45
CA LEU A 100 3.82 6.08 7.86
C LEU A 100 2.75 6.48 8.88
N ASP A 101 1.82 7.33 8.45
CA ASP A 101 0.63 7.69 9.21
C ASP A 101 -0.51 6.69 9.06
N GLY A 102 -0.55 5.96 7.96
CA GLY A 102 -1.56 4.93 7.75
C GLY A 102 -1.25 3.98 6.60
N ILE A 103 -1.90 2.84 6.65
CA ILE A 103 -1.77 1.78 5.64
C ILE A 103 -3.16 1.31 5.27
N PHE A 104 -3.42 1.23 3.96
CA PHE A 104 -4.64 0.69 3.39
C PHE A 104 -4.36 -0.63 2.70
N ILE A 105 -5.16 -1.64 2.99
CA ILE A 105 -5.13 -2.94 2.30
C ILE A 105 -6.58 -3.25 1.94
N MET A 106 -6.97 -2.86 0.72
CA MET A 106 -8.37 -2.91 0.29
C MET A 106 -8.58 -4.11 -0.62
N PHE A 107 -9.42 -5.04 -0.18
CA PHE A 107 -9.84 -6.22 -0.93
C PHE A 107 -8.69 -7.09 -1.44
N PRO A 108 -7.77 -7.55 -0.54
CA PRO A 108 -6.71 -8.46 -0.94
C PRO A 108 -7.26 -9.81 -1.40
N ASP A 109 -6.49 -10.53 -2.22
CA ASP A 109 -6.88 -11.85 -2.72
C ASP A 109 -7.19 -12.79 -1.55
N PRO A 110 -8.38 -13.41 -1.51
CA PRO A 110 -8.80 -14.20 -0.36
C PRO A 110 -8.13 -15.58 -0.27
N TRP A 111 -7.73 -16.17 -1.41
CA TRP A 111 -7.18 -17.52 -1.43
C TRP A 111 -7.99 -18.47 -0.53
N PRO A 112 -9.29 -18.76 -0.85
CA PRO A 112 -10.21 -19.39 0.09
C PRO A 112 -9.89 -20.84 0.42
N LYS A 113 -9.19 -21.55 -0.47
CA LYS A 113 -8.81 -22.95 -0.23
C LYS A 113 -7.72 -23.03 0.84
N PHE A 114 -7.88 -23.93 1.79
CA PHE A 114 -6.92 -24.15 2.89
C PHE A 114 -5.49 -24.39 2.36
N LYS A 115 -5.35 -25.16 1.27
CA LYS A 115 -4.03 -25.44 0.66
C LYS A 115 -3.33 -24.19 0.13
N HIS A 116 -4.05 -23.08 -0.07
CA HIS A 116 -3.50 -21.81 -0.56
C HIS A 116 -3.33 -20.76 0.55
N LYS A 117 -3.54 -21.10 1.81
CA LYS A 117 -3.50 -20.13 2.92
C LYS A 117 -2.17 -19.37 3.02
N LYS A 118 -1.06 -19.99 2.63
CA LYS A 118 0.26 -19.36 2.62
C LYS A 118 0.40 -18.27 1.57
N ARG A 119 -0.50 -18.22 0.60
CA ARG A 119 -0.52 -17.18 -0.46
C ARG A 119 -1.21 -15.89 0.01
N ARG A 120 -1.95 -15.93 1.11
CA ARG A 120 -2.63 -14.76 1.65
C ARG A 120 -1.60 -13.73 2.09
N LEU A 121 -1.83 -12.46 1.75
CA LEU A 121 -0.93 -11.37 2.10
C LEU A 121 -0.77 -11.21 3.62
N ILE A 122 -1.89 -11.28 4.34
CA ILE A 122 -1.90 -11.04 5.79
C ILE A 122 -1.39 -12.27 6.52
N GLN A 123 -0.10 -12.25 6.80
CA GLN A 123 0.62 -13.23 7.62
C GLN A 123 1.21 -12.50 8.82
N THR A 124 1.59 -13.23 9.86
CA THR A 124 2.18 -12.62 11.07
C THR A 124 3.45 -11.82 10.78
N ASP A 125 4.31 -12.33 9.92
CA ASP A 125 5.54 -11.62 9.51
C ASP A 125 5.24 -10.31 8.80
N PHE A 126 4.26 -10.31 7.89
CA PHE A 126 3.83 -9.10 7.19
C PHE A 126 3.25 -8.07 8.17
N ILE A 127 2.40 -8.49 9.10
CA ILE A 127 1.84 -7.60 10.13
C ILE A 127 2.95 -6.98 10.97
N ASN A 128 3.93 -7.76 11.40
CA ASN A 128 5.07 -7.25 12.16
C ASN A 128 5.85 -6.20 11.37
N ASN A 129 6.08 -6.44 10.09
CA ASN A 129 6.81 -5.50 9.23
C ASN A 129 6.05 -4.19 9.02
N ILE A 130 4.74 -4.24 8.77
CA ILE A 130 3.95 -3.02 8.61
C ILE A 130 3.75 -2.27 9.92
N TYR A 131 3.62 -2.97 11.04
CA TYR A 131 3.54 -2.36 12.36
C TYR A 131 4.79 -1.52 12.67
N LYS A 132 5.95 -2.04 12.31
CA LYS A 132 7.24 -1.40 12.56
C LYS A 132 7.38 -0.05 11.85
N ILE A 133 6.86 0.07 10.64
CA ILE A 133 6.93 1.31 9.85
C ILE A 133 5.77 2.27 10.10
N LEU A 134 4.78 1.85 10.88
CA LEU A 134 3.62 2.65 11.24
C LEU A 134 3.93 3.49 12.47
N LYS A 135 3.55 4.77 12.43
CA LYS A 135 3.65 5.67 13.59
C LYS A 135 2.76 5.20 14.74
N THR A 136 3.06 5.62 15.96
CA THR A 136 2.33 5.22 17.19
C THR A 136 0.81 5.43 17.09
N LYS A 137 0.37 6.54 16.47
CA LYS A 137 -1.06 6.83 16.26
C LYS A 137 -1.53 6.52 14.85
N GLY A 138 -0.72 5.80 14.09
CA GLY A 138 -1.06 5.42 12.74
C GLY A 138 -2.16 4.36 12.70
N THR A 139 -2.79 4.23 11.55
CA THR A 139 -3.91 3.32 11.34
C THR A 139 -3.63 2.29 10.26
N ILE A 140 -4.16 1.10 10.43
CA ILE A 140 -4.20 0.07 9.40
C ILE A 140 -5.67 -0.15 9.07
N THR A 141 -6.03 0.11 7.80
CA THR A 141 -7.40 -0.08 7.33
C THR A 141 -7.42 -1.23 6.33
N ILE A 142 -8.17 -2.27 6.64
CA ILE A 142 -8.29 -3.46 5.79
C ILE A 142 -9.75 -3.62 5.40
N GLY A 143 -10.02 -3.64 4.09
CA GLY A 143 -11.34 -3.92 3.55
C GLY A 143 -11.39 -5.32 2.96
N THR A 144 -12.42 -6.09 3.30
CA THR A 144 -12.72 -7.36 2.66
C THR A 144 -14.22 -7.66 2.81
N ASP A 145 -14.81 -8.24 1.77
CA ASP A 145 -16.15 -8.81 1.80
C ASP A 145 -16.13 -10.35 1.86
N HIS A 146 -14.94 -10.94 1.91
CA HIS A 146 -14.76 -12.38 1.90
C HIS A 146 -14.71 -12.94 3.33
N ARG A 147 -15.69 -13.79 3.66
CA ARG A 147 -15.90 -14.33 5.02
C ARG A 147 -14.67 -15.08 5.58
N ILE A 148 -14.08 -15.96 4.77
CA ILE A 148 -12.93 -16.78 5.22
C ILE A 148 -11.73 -15.86 5.47
N LEU A 149 -11.47 -14.92 4.57
CA LEU A 149 -10.37 -13.97 4.73
C LEU A 149 -10.56 -13.07 5.95
N LYS A 150 -11.77 -12.60 6.20
CA LYS A 150 -12.08 -11.79 7.39
C LYS A 150 -11.71 -12.52 8.67
N SER A 151 -12.15 -13.79 8.81
CA SER A 151 -11.82 -14.62 9.98
C SER A 151 -10.30 -14.83 10.12
N TRP A 152 -9.61 -15.08 9.01
CA TRP A 152 -8.17 -15.24 8.98
C TRP A 152 -7.45 -13.98 9.46
N ILE A 153 -7.85 -12.80 8.96
CA ILE A 153 -7.26 -11.51 9.34
C ILE A 153 -7.42 -11.26 10.84
N LEU A 154 -8.63 -11.43 11.37
CA LEU A 154 -8.91 -11.26 12.80
C LEU A 154 -8.05 -12.20 13.65
N GLU A 155 -7.94 -13.45 13.25
CA GLU A 155 -7.09 -14.44 13.94
C GLU A 155 -5.62 -14.01 13.97
N LYS A 156 -5.07 -13.56 12.83
CA LYS A 156 -3.68 -13.12 12.75
C LYS A 156 -3.40 -11.91 13.63
N PHE A 157 -4.29 -10.93 13.66
CA PHE A 157 -4.14 -9.78 14.56
C PHE A 157 -4.28 -10.17 16.02
N GLN A 158 -5.17 -11.09 16.36
CA GLN A 158 -5.31 -11.60 17.74
C GLN A 158 -4.05 -12.32 18.22
N GLU A 159 -3.40 -13.11 17.38
CA GLU A 159 -2.14 -13.77 17.70
C GLU A 159 -1.04 -12.79 18.13
N LEU A 160 -1.09 -11.57 17.63
CA LEU A 160 -0.09 -10.54 17.88
C LEU A 160 -0.54 -9.47 18.88
N ALA A 161 -1.78 -9.50 19.35
CA ALA A 161 -2.36 -8.45 20.19
C ALA A 161 -1.61 -8.24 21.52
N HIS A 162 -0.97 -9.28 22.06
CA HIS A 162 -0.16 -9.19 23.29
C HIS A 162 1.23 -8.58 23.07
N ILE A 163 1.69 -8.51 21.80
CA ILE A 163 2.97 -7.92 21.43
C ILE A 163 2.76 -6.48 20.97
N HIS A 164 1.68 -6.24 20.25
CA HIS A 164 1.33 -4.95 19.67
C HIS A 164 -0.01 -4.45 20.24
N HIS A 165 -0.20 -3.14 20.24
CA HIS A 165 -1.44 -2.51 20.66
C HIS A 165 -2.35 -2.29 19.44
N PHE A 166 -3.19 -3.24 19.19
CA PHE A 166 -4.18 -3.15 18.10
C PHE A 166 -5.57 -2.79 18.63
#